data_3670707946a219e86c682133874eb8e4
#
_entry.id   3670707946a219e86c682133874eb8e4
#
_cell.length_a   1.000
_cell.length_b   1.000
_cell.length_c   1.000
_cell.angle_alpha   90.00
_cell.angle_beta   90.00
_cell.angle_gamma   90.00
#
_symmetry.space_group_name_H-M   'P 1'
#
loop_
_entity.id
_entity.type
_entity.pdbx_description
1 polymer ?
#
loop_
_entity_poly.entity_id
_entity_poly.type
_entity_poly.pdbx_seq_one_letter_code
_entity_poly.pdbx_strand_id
1 'polypeptide(L)'
;MRVPTIAARGLLIGVLLLPAAAGAAEIKVMISGGFSAAYQKLVPEFERATGHKVTTVRGASMGETPQAIPNRLARGEDADVVIMVGYALGGLIEQGKVRPESRVDLAWSRIALAVRAGAPKPDISSVENFRQALLAAKSIAYSDSASGMYLSSELFRRIGVYDRIKDKARKISGEPVGRVVARGEAEIGFQPISELRPVEGIDIVGPIPDELQIVNVFAAGLASNAKEADAGKALIAFLVSPAARPAILASGMEFADAARK
;
A
#
# COMPACT_ATOMS: atom_id res chain seq x y z
N MET A 1 -77.53 -25.03 35.82
CA MET A 1 -76.85 -23.76 35.51
C MET A 1 -75.43 -24.09 34.96
N ARG A 2 -75.18 -23.83 33.71
CA ARG A 2 -73.86 -24.07 33.04
C ARG A 2 -73.26 -22.67 32.82
N VAL A 3 -72.05 -22.46 33.34
CA VAL A 3 -71.25 -21.24 33.15
C VAL A 3 -70.35 -21.40 31.93
N PRO A 4 -70.33 -20.46 30.98
CA PRO A 4 -69.43 -20.58 29.83
C PRO A 4 -68.03 -20.05 30.15
N THR A 5 -67.02 -20.79 29.88
CA THR A 5 -65.59 -20.45 29.98
C THR A 5 -65.19 -19.59 28.78
N ILE A 6 -64.75 -18.36 28.96
CA ILE A 6 -64.25 -17.47 27.96
C ILE A 6 -62.75 -17.72 27.82
N ALA A 7 -62.32 -18.26 26.66
CA ALA A 7 -60.92 -18.44 26.30
C ALA A 7 -60.34 -17.11 25.72
N ALA A 8 -59.43 -16.47 26.46
CA ALA A 8 -58.68 -15.30 26.00
C ALA A 8 -57.60 -15.75 25.02
N ARG A 9 -57.71 -15.39 23.74
CA ARG A 9 -56.65 -15.52 22.73
C ARG A 9 -55.69 -14.36 22.88
N GLY A 10 -54.51 -14.61 23.44
CA GLY A 10 -53.41 -13.67 23.46
C GLY A 10 -52.81 -13.53 22.05
N LEU A 11 -52.88 -12.33 21.51
CA LEU A 11 -52.23 -11.95 20.23
C LEU A 11 -50.74 -11.65 20.50
N LEU A 12 -49.85 -12.58 20.17
CA LEU A 12 -48.39 -12.34 20.18
C LEU A 12 -48.05 -11.46 18.97
N ILE A 13 -47.81 -10.17 19.20
CA ILE A 13 -47.24 -9.26 18.18
C ILE A 13 -45.72 -9.53 18.15
N GLY A 14 -45.29 -10.32 17.18
CA GLY A 14 -43.89 -10.50 16.87
C GLY A 14 -43.30 -9.20 16.26
N VAL A 15 -42.50 -8.49 17.04
CA VAL A 15 -41.71 -7.36 16.51
C VAL A 15 -40.62 -7.92 15.60
N LEU A 16 -40.84 -7.86 14.30
CA LEU A 16 -39.78 -8.07 13.30
C LEU A 16 -38.79 -6.92 13.43
N LEU A 17 -37.65 -7.15 14.10
CA LEU A 17 -36.46 -6.33 14.02
C LEU A 17 -35.88 -6.49 12.61
N LEU A 18 -36.29 -5.60 11.70
CA LEU A 18 -35.61 -5.42 10.41
C LEU A 18 -34.17 -4.95 10.72
N PRO A 19 -33.11 -5.61 10.20
CA PRO A 19 -31.78 -5.07 10.31
C PRO A 19 -31.79 -3.69 9.66
N ALA A 20 -31.39 -2.66 10.40
CA ALA A 20 -31.16 -1.34 9.85
C ALA A 20 -30.18 -1.49 8.69
N ALA A 21 -30.64 -1.25 7.46
CA ALA A 21 -29.77 -1.13 6.32
C ALA A 21 -28.81 0.04 6.65
N ALA A 22 -27.58 -0.25 6.99
CA ALA A 22 -26.55 0.78 7.12
C ALA A 22 -26.54 1.54 5.80
N GLY A 23 -26.86 2.83 5.83
CA GLY A 23 -26.91 3.68 4.64
C GLY A 23 -25.57 3.63 3.90
N ALA A 24 -25.60 3.84 2.58
CA ALA A 24 -24.40 3.95 1.79
C ALA A 24 -23.51 5.09 2.32
N ALA A 25 -22.29 4.77 2.73
CA ALA A 25 -21.30 5.72 3.23
C ALA A 25 -20.30 6.13 2.14
N GLU A 26 -19.72 7.32 2.25
CA GLU A 26 -18.61 7.77 1.42
C GLU A 26 -17.30 7.74 2.23
N ILE A 27 -16.46 6.73 1.97
CA ILE A 27 -15.21 6.46 2.69
C ILE A 27 -14.08 7.25 2.04
N LYS A 28 -13.40 8.09 2.80
CA LYS A 28 -12.20 8.80 2.36
C LYS A 28 -10.94 7.98 2.64
N VAL A 29 -10.23 7.59 1.59
CA VAL A 29 -9.01 6.77 1.69
C VAL A 29 -7.79 7.57 1.27
N MET A 30 -6.79 7.65 2.14
CA MET A 30 -5.45 8.09 1.76
C MET A 30 -4.58 6.85 1.49
N ILE A 31 -3.98 6.76 0.29
CA ILE A 31 -3.21 5.59 -0.13
C ILE A 31 -1.87 5.95 -0.75
N SER A 32 -0.82 5.18 -0.41
CA SER A 32 0.49 5.26 -1.06
C SER A 32 0.61 4.36 -2.30
N GLY A 33 1.64 4.62 -3.12
CA GLY A 33 1.83 3.99 -4.43
C GLY A 33 1.83 2.46 -4.41
N GLY A 34 2.49 1.86 -3.44
CA GLY A 34 2.79 0.44 -3.47
C GLY A 34 1.59 -0.51 -3.47
N PHE A 35 0.49 -0.17 -2.79
CA PHE A 35 -0.74 -0.98 -2.81
C PHE A 35 -1.75 -0.52 -3.87
N SER A 36 -1.48 0.59 -4.57
CA SER A 36 -2.43 1.24 -5.47
C SER A 36 -2.92 0.36 -6.62
N ALA A 37 -2.07 -0.49 -7.20
CA ALA A 37 -2.44 -1.32 -8.35
C ALA A 37 -3.48 -2.39 -7.97
N ALA A 38 -3.33 -3.05 -6.83
CA ALA A 38 -4.31 -3.98 -6.28
C ALA A 38 -5.60 -3.24 -5.87
N TYR A 39 -5.44 -2.16 -5.12
CA TYR A 39 -6.55 -1.33 -4.63
C TYR A 39 -7.48 -0.84 -5.73
N GLN A 40 -6.95 -0.36 -6.88
CA GLN A 40 -7.76 0.10 -8.00
C GLN A 40 -8.67 -0.97 -8.60
N LYS A 41 -8.25 -2.24 -8.52
CA LYS A 41 -9.08 -3.38 -8.96
C LYS A 41 -10.12 -3.74 -7.90
N LEU A 42 -9.75 -3.64 -6.62
CA LEU A 42 -10.58 -4.09 -5.50
C LEU A 42 -11.68 -3.09 -5.10
N VAL A 43 -11.43 -1.78 -5.22
CA VAL A 43 -12.42 -0.75 -4.83
C VAL A 43 -13.73 -0.88 -5.58
N PRO A 44 -13.77 -1.03 -6.93
CA PRO A 44 -15.04 -1.21 -7.64
C PRO A 44 -15.79 -2.47 -7.22
N GLU A 45 -15.09 -3.52 -6.80
CA GLU A 45 -15.69 -4.77 -6.31
C GLU A 45 -16.31 -4.55 -4.93
N PHE A 46 -15.59 -3.87 -4.04
CA PHE A 46 -16.09 -3.47 -2.72
C PHE A 46 -17.34 -2.59 -2.84
N GLU A 47 -17.30 -1.54 -3.67
CA GLU A 47 -18.43 -0.64 -3.89
C GLU A 47 -19.69 -1.37 -4.40
N ARG A 48 -19.51 -2.31 -5.34
CA ARG A 48 -20.62 -3.14 -5.85
C ARG A 48 -21.19 -4.08 -4.78
N ALA A 49 -20.32 -4.63 -3.95
CA ALA A 49 -20.74 -5.60 -2.92
C ALA A 49 -21.43 -4.95 -1.73
N THR A 50 -21.08 -3.69 -1.40
CA THR A 50 -21.55 -3.04 -0.16
C THR A 50 -22.47 -1.84 -0.40
N GLY A 51 -22.47 -1.26 -1.59
CA GLY A 51 -23.14 0.01 -1.90
C GLY A 51 -22.40 1.25 -1.39
N HIS A 52 -21.34 1.11 -0.59
CA HIS A 52 -20.52 2.24 -0.17
C HIS A 52 -19.78 2.87 -1.36
N LYS A 53 -19.35 4.12 -1.21
CA LYS A 53 -18.51 4.84 -2.16
C LYS A 53 -17.14 5.10 -1.55
N VAL A 54 -16.12 5.17 -2.39
CA VAL A 54 -14.74 5.38 -1.96
C VAL A 54 -14.12 6.54 -2.71
N THR A 55 -13.79 7.60 -1.98
CA THR A 55 -13.01 8.73 -2.49
C THR A 55 -11.54 8.54 -2.13
N THR A 56 -10.65 8.61 -3.12
CA THR A 56 -9.23 8.26 -2.95
C THR A 56 -8.32 9.47 -3.13
N VAL A 57 -7.47 9.71 -2.14
CA VAL A 57 -6.36 10.67 -2.18
C VAL A 57 -5.04 9.91 -2.20
N ARG A 58 -4.13 10.26 -3.12
CA ARG A 58 -2.82 9.63 -3.26
C ARG A 58 -1.74 10.46 -2.62
N GLY A 59 -0.77 9.78 -1.99
CA GLY A 59 0.42 10.41 -1.42
C GLY A 59 1.53 9.39 -1.18
N ALA A 60 2.76 9.87 -1.00
CA ALA A 60 3.86 9.00 -0.56
C ALA A 60 3.65 8.56 0.90
N SER A 61 4.17 7.37 1.26
CA SER A 61 4.14 6.89 2.65
C SER A 61 4.97 7.76 3.59
N MET A 62 5.93 8.49 3.07
CA MET A 62 6.82 9.38 3.80
C MET A 62 7.47 10.36 2.81
N GLY A 63 8.33 11.25 3.33
CA GLY A 63 8.99 12.27 2.53
C GLY A 63 8.48 13.68 2.87
N GLU A 64 9.17 14.68 2.30
CA GLU A 64 8.96 16.10 2.64
C GLU A 64 7.90 16.77 1.77
N THR A 65 7.42 16.11 0.72
CA THR A 65 6.44 16.72 -0.19
C THR A 65 5.13 17.03 0.56
N PRO A 66 4.45 18.14 0.27
CA PRO A 66 3.16 18.45 0.86
C PRO A 66 2.10 17.36 0.63
N GLN A 67 2.25 16.55 -0.42
CA GLN A 67 1.34 15.46 -0.79
C GLN A 67 1.61 14.16 -0.03
N ALA A 68 2.73 14.03 0.69
CA ALA A 68 2.97 12.85 1.52
C ALA A 68 1.87 12.69 2.58
N ILE A 69 1.42 11.44 2.79
CA ILE A 69 0.29 11.14 3.70
C ILE A 69 0.51 11.71 5.11
N PRO A 70 1.70 11.57 5.74
CA PRO A 70 1.93 12.17 7.05
C PRO A 70 1.72 13.68 7.05
N ASN A 71 2.20 14.39 6.01
CA ASN A 71 2.07 15.83 5.90
C ASN A 71 0.62 16.30 5.67
N ARG A 72 -0.19 15.50 4.92
CA ARG A 72 -1.62 15.74 4.76
C ARG A 72 -2.37 15.63 6.09
N LEU A 73 -2.14 14.54 6.83
CA LEU A 73 -2.75 14.31 8.14
C LEU A 73 -2.28 15.33 9.18
N ALA A 74 -1.03 15.80 9.12
CA ALA A 74 -0.52 16.84 9.99
C ALA A 74 -1.24 18.19 9.77
N ARG A 75 -1.63 18.49 8.51
CA ARG A 75 -2.43 19.69 8.18
C ARG A 75 -3.93 19.54 8.49
N GLY A 76 -4.35 18.35 8.98
CA GLY A 76 -5.75 18.10 9.33
C GLY A 76 -6.64 17.69 8.15
N GLU A 77 -6.06 17.23 7.02
CA GLU A 77 -6.88 16.67 5.95
C GLU A 77 -7.63 15.43 6.43
N ASP A 78 -8.93 15.36 6.09
CA ASP A 78 -9.81 14.27 6.50
C ASP A 78 -9.45 12.96 5.78
N ALA A 79 -9.42 11.87 6.54
CA ALA A 79 -9.39 10.50 6.04
C ALA A 79 -10.17 9.58 6.98
N ASP A 80 -10.74 8.50 6.43
CA ASP A 80 -11.32 7.41 7.21
C ASP A 80 -10.35 6.23 7.27
N VAL A 81 -9.73 5.88 6.14
CA VAL A 81 -8.76 4.80 6.02
C VAL A 81 -7.43 5.34 5.47
N VAL A 82 -6.34 4.90 6.08
CA VAL A 82 -4.97 5.18 5.63
C VAL A 82 -4.32 3.86 5.22
N ILE A 83 -3.78 3.80 3.98
CA ILE A 83 -3.10 2.62 3.42
C ILE A 83 -1.69 3.04 2.98
N MET A 84 -0.68 2.51 3.65
CA MET A 84 0.71 2.92 3.42
C MET A 84 1.70 1.86 3.91
N VAL A 85 2.99 2.13 3.79
CA VAL A 85 4.03 1.24 4.34
C VAL A 85 3.86 1.11 5.85
N GLY A 86 3.89 -0.13 6.35
CA GLY A 86 3.49 -0.49 7.71
C GLY A 86 4.29 0.18 8.83
N TYR A 87 5.60 0.38 8.66
CA TYR A 87 6.37 1.09 9.69
C TYR A 87 6.05 2.59 9.73
N ALA A 88 5.79 3.21 8.58
CA ALA A 88 5.36 4.62 8.54
C ALA A 88 3.93 4.79 9.09
N LEU A 89 3.04 3.78 8.88
CA LEU A 89 1.74 3.72 9.55
C LEU A 89 1.91 3.62 11.07
N GLY A 90 2.89 2.82 11.54
CA GLY A 90 3.27 2.74 12.96
C GLY A 90 3.61 4.10 13.56
N GLY A 91 4.41 4.91 12.86
CA GLY A 91 4.70 6.28 13.27
C GLY A 91 3.47 7.19 13.36
N LEU A 92 2.46 6.99 12.49
CA LEU A 92 1.19 7.72 12.58
C LEU A 92 0.32 7.23 13.77
N ILE A 93 0.43 5.96 14.13
CA ILE A 93 -0.21 5.41 15.33
C ILE A 93 0.40 6.05 16.59
N GLU A 94 1.71 6.09 16.70
CA GLU A 94 2.44 6.74 17.80
C GLU A 94 2.09 8.23 17.95
N GLN A 95 1.83 8.91 16.84
CA GLN A 95 1.39 10.31 16.79
C GLN A 95 -0.12 10.47 17.08
N GLY A 96 -0.86 9.39 17.33
CA GLY A 96 -2.31 9.43 17.56
C GLY A 96 -3.15 9.81 16.33
N LYS A 97 -2.59 9.69 15.11
CA LYS A 97 -3.30 9.99 13.85
C LYS A 97 -4.05 8.80 13.28
N VAL A 98 -3.68 7.58 13.67
CA VAL A 98 -4.31 6.31 13.27
C VAL A 98 -4.60 5.50 14.52
N ARG A 99 -5.74 4.83 14.56
CA ARG A 99 -6.19 3.99 15.68
C ARG A 99 -5.34 2.71 15.73
N PRO A 100 -4.62 2.41 16.83
CA PRO A 100 -3.70 1.27 16.90
C PRO A 100 -4.38 -0.08 16.68
N GLU A 101 -5.58 -0.27 17.24
CA GLU A 101 -6.37 -1.50 17.14
C GLU A 101 -6.89 -1.79 15.73
N SER A 102 -6.86 -0.79 14.84
CA SER A 102 -7.37 -0.91 13.47
C SER A 102 -6.31 -1.32 12.45
N ARG A 103 -5.04 -1.44 12.86
CA ARG A 103 -3.96 -1.80 11.95
C ARG A 103 -4.10 -3.23 11.45
N VAL A 104 -4.06 -3.39 10.13
CA VAL A 104 -4.07 -4.68 9.44
C VAL A 104 -3.01 -4.67 8.34
N ASP A 105 -2.12 -5.65 8.34
CA ASP A 105 -1.14 -5.85 7.28
C ASP A 105 -1.83 -6.48 6.07
N LEU A 106 -1.70 -5.84 4.88
CA LEU A 106 -2.43 -6.21 3.67
C LEU A 106 -1.62 -7.09 2.73
N ALA A 107 -0.38 -6.71 2.47
CA ALA A 107 0.49 -7.32 1.48
C ALA A 107 1.96 -6.96 1.71
N TRP A 108 2.83 -7.69 1.03
CA TRP A 108 4.28 -7.52 1.06
C TRP A 108 4.79 -7.22 -0.33
N SER A 109 5.75 -6.33 -0.45
CA SER A 109 6.41 -6.06 -1.72
C SER A 109 7.92 -6.00 -1.56
N ARG A 110 8.63 -6.62 -2.51
CA ARG A 110 10.09 -6.59 -2.60
C ARG A 110 10.54 -5.39 -3.42
N ILE A 111 11.72 -4.85 -3.12
CA ILE A 111 12.39 -3.87 -3.95
C ILE A 111 13.00 -4.59 -5.15
N ALA A 112 12.80 -4.05 -6.35
CA ALA A 112 13.37 -4.57 -7.57
C ALA A 112 14.12 -3.50 -8.36
N LEU A 113 14.99 -3.96 -9.25
CA LEU A 113 15.67 -3.18 -10.25
C LEU A 113 14.91 -3.24 -11.57
N ALA A 114 14.74 -2.10 -12.21
CA ALA A 114 14.21 -1.96 -13.56
C ALA A 114 15.21 -1.24 -14.47
N VAL A 115 15.16 -1.60 -15.74
CA VAL A 115 15.86 -0.95 -16.85
C VAL A 115 14.83 -0.51 -17.89
N ARG A 116 15.22 0.35 -18.85
CA ARG A 116 14.38 0.66 -20.00
C ARG A 116 14.08 -0.61 -20.79
N ALA A 117 12.89 -0.74 -21.34
CA ALA A 117 12.50 -1.90 -22.15
C ALA A 117 13.50 -2.15 -23.29
N GLY A 118 13.96 -3.40 -23.40
CA GLY A 118 14.96 -3.82 -24.38
C GLY A 118 16.42 -3.44 -24.04
N ALA A 119 16.67 -2.73 -22.94
CA ALA A 119 18.06 -2.46 -22.51
C ALA A 119 18.69 -3.71 -21.88
N PRO A 120 20.04 -3.82 -21.92
CA PRO A 120 20.75 -4.90 -21.23
C PRO A 120 20.36 -4.98 -19.76
N LYS A 121 20.06 -6.20 -19.29
CA LYS A 121 19.74 -6.47 -17.88
C LYS A 121 21.02 -6.81 -17.13
N PRO A 122 21.44 -6.02 -16.13
CA PRO A 122 22.57 -6.37 -15.31
C PRO A 122 22.30 -7.64 -14.50
N ASP A 123 23.33 -8.43 -14.26
CA ASP A 123 23.24 -9.52 -13.29
C ASP A 123 23.18 -8.96 -11.86
N ILE A 124 22.15 -9.33 -11.13
CA ILE A 124 21.94 -8.95 -9.72
C ILE A 124 21.65 -10.18 -8.84
N SER A 125 22.08 -11.36 -9.29
CA SER A 125 21.79 -12.65 -8.62
C SER A 125 22.51 -12.84 -7.28
N SER A 126 23.53 -12.02 -7.01
CA SER A 126 24.26 -12.03 -5.73
C SER A 126 24.54 -10.61 -5.25
N VAL A 127 24.91 -10.47 -3.98
CA VAL A 127 25.31 -9.17 -3.38
C VAL A 127 26.46 -8.54 -4.17
N GLU A 128 27.45 -9.34 -4.58
CA GLU A 128 28.59 -8.82 -5.33
C GLU A 128 28.20 -8.39 -6.75
N ASN A 129 27.43 -9.19 -7.48
CA ASN A 129 26.93 -8.82 -8.80
C ASN A 129 26.06 -7.56 -8.73
N PHE A 130 25.21 -7.44 -7.71
CA PHE A 130 24.44 -6.23 -7.45
C PHE A 130 25.33 -5.00 -7.20
N ARG A 131 26.42 -5.15 -6.41
CA ARG A 131 27.42 -4.09 -6.23
C ARG A 131 28.04 -3.66 -7.55
N GLN A 132 28.46 -4.63 -8.36
CA GLN A 132 29.07 -4.35 -9.67
C GLN A 132 28.08 -3.66 -10.62
N ALA A 133 26.81 -4.08 -10.64
CA ALA A 133 25.75 -3.43 -11.40
C ALA A 133 25.59 -1.94 -11.03
N LEU A 134 25.56 -1.64 -9.72
CA LEU A 134 25.49 -0.26 -9.24
C LEU A 134 26.71 0.57 -9.63
N LEU A 135 27.91 -0.02 -9.56
CA LEU A 135 29.16 0.66 -9.90
C LEU A 135 29.28 0.92 -11.41
N ALA A 136 28.82 -0.03 -12.24
CA ALA A 136 28.86 0.07 -13.69
C ALA A 136 27.82 1.01 -14.29
N ALA A 137 26.63 1.12 -13.66
CA ALA A 137 25.55 1.96 -14.14
C ALA A 137 25.98 3.42 -14.31
N LYS A 138 25.56 4.07 -15.39
CA LYS A 138 25.85 5.49 -15.68
C LYS A 138 24.98 6.42 -14.82
N SER A 139 23.75 5.99 -14.53
CA SER A 139 22.80 6.74 -13.68
C SER A 139 21.84 5.81 -12.96
N ILE A 140 21.49 6.17 -11.74
CA ILE A 140 20.66 5.41 -10.83
C ILE A 140 19.50 6.29 -10.34
N ALA A 141 18.28 5.76 -10.37
CA ALA A 141 17.11 6.43 -9.81
C ALA A 141 16.48 5.63 -8.67
N TYR A 142 16.05 6.32 -7.61
CA TYR A 142 15.29 5.73 -6.51
C TYR A 142 14.24 6.73 -6.00
N SER A 143 13.16 6.25 -5.38
CA SER A 143 12.08 7.11 -4.92
C SER A 143 12.45 7.93 -3.68
N ASP A 144 11.69 8.98 -3.40
CA ASP A 144 11.72 9.71 -2.13
C ASP A 144 10.87 9.06 -1.03
N SER A 145 10.27 7.90 -1.33
CA SER A 145 9.47 7.13 -0.38
C SER A 145 10.30 6.02 0.30
N ALA A 146 9.62 5.14 1.03
CA ALA A 146 10.19 4.14 1.92
C ALA A 146 11.37 3.34 1.34
N SER A 147 11.18 2.74 0.16
CA SER A 147 12.22 1.92 -0.50
C SER A 147 13.45 2.73 -0.89
N GLY A 148 13.26 3.93 -1.41
CA GLY A 148 14.36 4.80 -1.79
C GLY A 148 15.12 5.37 -0.59
N MET A 149 14.42 5.67 0.50
CA MET A 149 15.05 6.06 1.75
C MET A 149 15.95 4.95 2.30
N TYR A 150 15.46 3.69 2.32
CA TYR A 150 16.28 2.54 2.69
C TYR A 150 17.52 2.40 1.81
N LEU A 151 17.36 2.45 0.49
CA LEU A 151 18.47 2.32 -0.45
C LEU A 151 19.55 3.37 -0.18
N SER A 152 19.17 4.65 -0.07
CA SER A 152 20.10 5.77 -0.02
C SER A 152 20.71 6.01 1.35
N SER A 153 19.93 5.87 2.42
CA SER A 153 20.40 6.14 3.78
C SER A 153 21.12 4.96 4.43
N GLU A 154 20.77 3.73 4.03
CA GLU A 154 21.28 2.52 4.66
C GLU A 154 22.00 1.59 3.67
N LEU A 155 21.30 1.04 2.65
CA LEU A 155 21.82 -0.06 1.86
C LEU A 155 23.11 0.28 1.11
N PHE A 156 23.14 1.40 0.41
CA PHE A 156 24.33 1.78 -0.39
C PHE A 156 25.57 1.99 0.47
N ARG A 157 25.40 2.43 1.73
CA ARG A 157 26.50 2.53 2.70
C ARG A 157 26.91 1.16 3.22
N ARG A 158 25.94 0.32 3.61
CA ARG A 158 26.16 -1.02 4.14
C ARG A 158 26.97 -1.91 3.19
N ILE A 159 26.70 -1.81 1.86
CA ILE A 159 27.46 -2.56 0.84
C ILE A 159 28.67 -1.80 0.29
N GLY A 160 29.01 -0.65 0.86
CA GLY A 160 30.25 0.08 0.55
C GLY A 160 30.33 0.72 -0.85
N VAL A 161 29.18 1.08 -1.46
CA VAL A 161 29.18 1.70 -2.79
C VAL A 161 28.81 3.19 -2.77
N TYR A 162 28.28 3.71 -1.66
CA TYR A 162 27.68 5.04 -1.56
C TYR A 162 28.56 6.13 -2.17
N ASP A 163 29.83 6.26 -1.74
CA ASP A 163 30.73 7.34 -2.19
C ASP A 163 31.05 7.29 -3.68
N ARG A 164 30.96 6.12 -4.29
CA ARG A 164 31.22 5.90 -5.73
C ARG A 164 29.99 6.14 -6.60
N ILE A 165 28.79 6.11 -6.03
CA ILE A 165 27.54 6.24 -6.81
C ILE A 165 26.75 7.50 -6.48
N LYS A 166 27.05 8.22 -5.40
CA LYS A 166 26.26 9.37 -4.90
C LYS A 166 26.02 10.45 -5.96
N ASP A 167 27.00 10.73 -6.83
CA ASP A 167 26.90 11.78 -7.85
C ASP A 167 26.05 11.36 -9.07
N LYS A 168 25.83 10.06 -9.25
CA LYS A 168 25.01 9.50 -10.32
C LYS A 168 23.70 8.87 -9.84
N ALA A 169 23.46 8.87 -8.53
CA ALA A 169 22.26 8.33 -7.91
C ALA A 169 21.30 9.48 -7.53
N ARG A 170 20.11 9.50 -8.16
CA ARG A 170 19.13 10.57 -8.00
C ARG A 170 17.90 10.10 -7.23
N LYS A 171 17.47 10.92 -6.28
CA LYS A 171 16.16 10.81 -5.64
C LYS A 171 15.09 11.40 -6.56
N ILE A 172 14.07 10.63 -6.87
CA ILE A 172 12.93 11.04 -7.70
C ILE A 172 11.74 11.32 -6.80
N SER A 173 11.19 12.52 -6.92
CA SER A 173 10.02 12.98 -6.17
C SER A 173 8.86 13.28 -7.10
N GLY A 174 7.64 12.97 -6.65
CA GLY A 174 6.41 13.35 -7.35
C GLY A 174 6.00 12.46 -8.53
N GLU A 175 6.86 11.56 -9.00
CA GLU A 175 6.51 10.59 -10.05
C GLU A 175 7.14 9.20 -9.80
N PRO A 176 6.59 8.13 -10.40
CA PRO A 176 7.19 6.81 -10.34
C PRO A 176 8.58 6.75 -10.99
N VAL A 177 9.55 6.13 -10.30
CA VAL A 177 10.92 5.93 -10.84
C VAL A 177 10.90 5.18 -12.16
N GLY A 178 10.02 4.20 -12.32
CA GLY A 178 9.87 3.45 -13.56
C GLY A 178 9.62 4.34 -14.79
N ARG A 179 8.90 5.47 -14.64
CA ARG A 179 8.69 6.43 -15.74
C ARG A 179 9.96 7.17 -16.13
N VAL A 180 10.78 7.52 -15.15
CA VAL A 180 12.10 8.16 -15.39
C VAL A 180 13.03 7.20 -16.15
N VAL A 181 13.00 5.91 -15.77
CA VAL A 181 13.74 4.84 -16.49
C VAL A 181 13.19 4.64 -17.90
N ALA A 182 11.86 4.59 -18.07
CA ALA A 182 11.23 4.41 -19.38
C ALA A 182 11.63 5.51 -20.39
N ARG A 183 11.75 6.76 -19.92
CA ARG A 183 12.21 7.90 -20.75
C ARG A 183 13.73 7.91 -20.98
N GLY A 184 14.48 6.99 -20.38
CA GLY A 184 15.95 6.92 -20.47
C GLY A 184 16.70 8.01 -19.69
N GLU A 185 16.03 8.69 -18.76
CA GLU A 185 16.63 9.71 -17.88
C GLU A 185 17.42 9.08 -16.72
N ALA A 186 17.24 7.79 -16.48
CA ALA A 186 18.08 6.94 -15.65
C ALA A 186 18.28 5.59 -16.32
N GLU A 187 19.50 5.04 -16.20
CA GLU A 187 19.84 3.72 -16.77
C GLU A 187 19.20 2.60 -15.98
N ILE A 188 19.27 2.68 -14.65
CA ILE A 188 18.63 1.74 -13.74
C ILE A 188 17.78 2.47 -12.70
N GLY A 189 16.71 1.82 -12.26
CA GLY A 189 15.83 2.38 -11.25
C GLY A 189 15.32 1.36 -10.25
N PHE A 190 15.02 1.83 -9.03
CA PHE A 190 14.58 0.99 -7.93
C PHE A 190 13.27 1.47 -7.35
N GLN A 191 12.31 0.56 -7.28
CA GLN A 191 11.03 0.71 -6.55
C GLN A 191 10.52 -0.66 -6.11
N PRO A 192 9.49 -0.74 -5.25
CA PRO A 192 8.72 -1.96 -5.04
C PRO A 192 8.20 -2.53 -6.38
N ILE A 193 8.23 -3.84 -6.53
CA ILE A 193 7.72 -4.53 -7.76
C ILE A 193 6.31 -4.07 -8.10
N SER A 194 5.47 -3.87 -7.10
CA SER A 194 4.08 -3.41 -7.28
C SER A 194 3.95 -2.01 -7.87
N GLU A 195 4.98 -1.17 -7.73
CA GLU A 195 5.04 0.16 -8.33
C GLU A 195 5.68 0.15 -9.74
N LEU A 196 6.59 -0.79 -9.99
CA LEU A 196 7.21 -0.96 -11.31
C LEU A 196 6.28 -1.66 -12.31
N ARG A 197 5.55 -2.69 -11.86
CA ARG A 197 4.73 -3.55 -12.74
C ARG A 197 3.70 -2.81 -13.61
N PRO A 198 3.02 -1.75 -13.15
CA PRO A 198 2.08 -1.00 -13.99
C PRO A 198 2.73 0.00 -14.94
N VAL A 199 4.07 0.13 -14.93
CA VAL A 199 4.78 1.10 -15.77
C VAL A 199 5.16 0.46 -17.10
N GLU A 200 4.69 1.05 -18.19
CA GLU A 200 5.07 0.65 -19.54
C GLU A 200 6.46 1.22 -19.90
N GLY A 201 7.15 0.55 -20.83
CA GLY A 201 8.46 1.01 -21.34
C GLY A 201 9.65 0.65 -20.44
N ILE A 202 9.46 -0.24 -19.48
CA ILE A 202 10.53 -0.80 -18.65
C ILE A 202 10.53 -2.33 -18.67
N ASP A 203 11.69 -2.90 -18.41
CA ASP A 203 11.86 -4.30 -18.04
C ASP A 203 12.25 -4.39 -16.58
N ILE A 204 11.50 -5.18 -15.80
CA ILE A 204 11.89 -5.51 -14.42
C ILE A 204 12.96 -6.61 -14.52
N VAL A 205 14.17 -6.31 -14.04
CA VAL A 205 15.28 -7.26 -14.00
C VAL A 205 15.02 -8.36 -12.97
N GLY A 206 14.54 -7.94 -11.80
CA GLY A 206 14.21 -8.82 -10.69
C GLY A 206 14.32 -8.10 -9.35
N PRO A 207 13.97 -8.80 -8.26
CA PRO A 207 14.20 -8.31 -6.91
C PRO A 207 15.72 -8.18 -6.66
N ILE A 208 16.11 -7.21 -5.82
CA ILE A 208 17.49 -7.16 -5.32
C ILE A 208 17.76 -8.42 -4.47
N PRO A 209 19.03 -8.83 -4.24
CA PRO A 209 19.35 -10.04 -3.50
C PRO A 209 18.62 -10.12 -2.14
N ASP A 210 18.19 -11.32 -1.74
CA ASP A 210 17.37 -11.52 -0.55
C ASP A 210 18.04 -11.01 0.74
N GLU A 211 19.38 -11.12 0.83
CA GLU A 211 20.17 -10.61 1.97
C GLU A 211 20.15 -9.08 2.06
N LEU A 212 19.80 -8.41 0.98
CA LEU A 212 19.71 -6.96 0.88
C LEU A 212 18.28 -6.45 0.91
N GLN A 213 17.29 -7.33 0.86
CA GLN A 213 15.88 -6.92 0.89
C GLN A 213 15.47 -6.34 2.23
N ILE A 214 14.64 -5.30 2.19
CA ILE A 214 13.63 -5.11 3.20
C ILE A 214 12.27 -5.46 2.58
N VAL A 215 11.50 -6.22 3.31
CA VAL A 215 10.14 -6.52 2.89
C VAL A 215 9.25 -5.33 3.28
N ASN A 216 8.79 -4.61 2.26
CA ASN A 216 7.84 -3.52 2.51
C ASN A 216 6.46 -4.13 2.78
N VAL A 217 6.06 -4.17 4.04
CA VAL A 217 4.69 -4.47 4.43
C VAL A 217 3.83 -3.26 4.11
N PHE A 218 2.76 -3.43 3.36
CA PHE A 218 1.70 -2.44 3.21
C PHE A 218 0.59 -2.76 4.20
N ALA A 219 0.21 -1.77 4.98
CA ALA A 219 -0.79 -1.90 6.02
C ALA A 219 -1.88 -0.84 5.87
N ALA A 220 -3.07 -1.16 6.36
CA ALA A 220 -4.19 -0.24 6.51
C ALA A 220 -4.48 0.04 7.98
N GLY A 221 -5.08 1.18 8.26
CA GLY A 221 -5.62 1.54 9.57
C GLY A 221 -6.67 2.64 9.44
N LEU A 222 -7.53 2.75 10.45
CA LEU A 222 -8.51 3.83 10.55
C LEU A 222 -7.83 5.11 11.05
N ALA A 223 -8.08 6.22 10.39
CA ALA A 223 -7.69 7.52 10.94
C ALA A 223 -8.40 7.75 12.30
N SER A 224 -7.73 8.43 13.22
CA SER A 224 -8.29 8.64 14.57
C SER A 224 -9.59 9.44 14.54
N ASN A 225 -9.72 10.36 13.57
CA ASN A 225 -10.89 11.19 13.33
C ASN A 225 -11.83 10.66 12.23
N ALA A 226 -11.72 9.38 11.87
CA ALA A 226 -12.56 8.76 10.84
C ALA A 226 -14.05 9.00 11.12
N LYS A 227 -14.76 9.56 10.15
CA LYS A 227 -16.21 9.85 10.18
C LYS A 227 -17.00 8.59 9.85
N GLU A 228 -16.51 7.80 8.89
CA GLU A 228 -17.12 6.57 8.39
C GLU A 228 -16.37 5.33 8.90
N ALA A 229 -16.15 5.24 10.23
CA ALA A 229 -15.29 4.22 10.83
C ALA A 229 -15.77 2.78 10.56
N ASP A 230 -17.08 2.50 10.59
CA ASP A 230 -17.57 1.13 10.38
C ASP A 230 -17.48 0.72 8.91
N ALA A 231 -17.80 1.63 7.99
CA ALA A 231 -17.58 1.40 6.55
C ALA A 231 -16.07 1.26 6.22
N GLY A 232 -15.21 2.04 6.90
CA GLY A 232 -13.75 1.91 6.81
C GLY A 232 -13.24 0.56 7.28
N LYS A 233 -13.77 0.02 8.40
CA LYS A 233 -13.46 -1.35 8.87
C LYS A 233 -13.89 -2.40 7.84
N ALA A 234 -15.07 -2.23 7.24
CA ALA A 234 -15.57 -3.13 6.21
C ALA A 234 -14.64 -3.13 4.98
N LEU A 235 -14.14 -1.96 4.55
CA LEU A 235 -13.16 -1.86 3.48
C LEU A 235 -11.85 -2.58 3.85
N ILE A 236 -11.29 -2.33 5.03
CA ILE A 236 -10.06 -2.99 5.49
C ILE A 236 -10.25 -4.51 5.53
N ALA A 237 -11.36 -5.01 6.07
CA ALA A 237 -11.67 -6.43 6.11
C ALA A 237 -11.79 -7.05 4.70
N PHE A 238 -12.39 -6.32 3.75
CA PHE A 238 -12.46 -6.75 2.35
C PHE A 238 -11.07 -6.86 1.71
N LEU A 239 -10.19 -5.91 1.96
CA LEU A 239 -8.83 -5.89 1.39
C LEU A 239 -7.93 -7.04 1.86
N VAL A 240 -8.24 -7.70 2.98
CA VAL A 240 -7.54 -8.91 3.46
C VAL A 240 -8.36 -10.19 3.27
N SER A 241 -9.51 -10.11 2.63
CA SER A 241 -10.34 -11.28 2.36
C SER A 241 -9.73 -12.17 1.28
N PRO A 242 -10.11 -13.45 1.21
CA PRO A 242 -9.70 -14.33 0.12
C PRO A 242 -10.01 -13.78 -1.29
N ALA A 243 -11.08 -12.98 -1.42
CA ALA A 243 -11.46 -12.33 -2.68
C ALA A 243 -10.40 -11.32 -3.17
N ALA A 244 -9.67 -10.66 -2.26
CA ALA A 244 -8.64 -9.70 -2.63
C ALA A 244 -7.33 -10.35 -3.13
N ARG A 245 -7.08 -11.61 -2.78
CA ARG A 245 -5.82 -12.32 -3.07
C ARG A 245 -5.41 -12.30 -4.55
N PRO A 246 -6.28 -12.59 -5.53
CA PRO A 246 -5.89 -12.56 -6.94
C PRO A 246 -5.40 -11.20 -7.42
N ALA A 247 -6.04 -10.11 -7.01
CA ALA A 247 -5.65 -8.76 -7.38
C ALA A 247 -4.30 -8.35 -6.75
N ILE A 248 -4.06 -8.76 -5.50
CA ILE A 248 -2.79 -8.51 -4.79
C ILE A 248 -1.64 -9.26 -5.48
N LEU A 249 -1.79 -10.55 -5.75
CA LEU A 249 -0.77 -11.35 -6.45
C LEU A 249 -0.50 -10.82 -7.87
N ALA A 250 -1.56 -10.45 -8.60
CA ALA A 250 -1.42 -9.88 -9.94
C ALA A 250 -0.67 -8.54 -9.95
N SER A 251 -0.67 -7.79 -8.84
CA SER A 251 0.10 -6.55 -8.70
C SER A 251 1.60 -6.77 -8.43
N GLY A 252 2.03 -8.02 -8.24
CA GLY A 252 3.43 -8.37 -7.91
C GLY A 252 3.75 -8.32 -6.42
N MET A 253 2.71 -8.25 -5.57
CA MET A 253 2.85 -8.38 -4.12
C MET A 253 2.57 -9.81 -3.66
N GLU A 254 3.03 -10.13 -2.47
CA GLU A 254 2.65 -11.32 -1.73
C GLU A 254 1.51 -10.97 -0.75
N PHE A 255 0.51 -11.82 -0.66
CA PHE A 255 -0.60 -11.61 0.28
C PHE A 255 -0.11 -11.81 1.72
N ALA A 256 -0.55 -10.95 2.64
CA ALA A 256 -0.19 -11.07 4.04
C ALA A 256 -0.99 -12.21 4.69
N ASP A 257 -0.54 -13.45 4.48
CA ASP A 257 -1.07 -14.59 5.25
C ASP A 257 -0.66 -14.46 6.72
N ALA A 258 -1.59 -14.64 7.65
CA ALA A 258 -1.35 -14.59 9.09
C ALA A 258 -0.30 -15.62 9.58
N ALA A 259 0.18 -16.49 8.72
CA ALA A 259 1.13 -17.57 9.00
C ALA A 259 2.62 -17.13 9.02
N ARG A 260 2.94 -15.88 8.71
CA ARG A 260 4.31 -15.35 8.73
C ARG A 260 4.54 -14.32 9.85
N LYS A 261 4.04 -14.61 11.04
CA LYS A 261 4.41 -13.92 12.27
C LYS A 261 5.56 -14.62 12.95
#